data_6fa86f8f9c4391198c21092110838603
#
_entry.id   6fa86f8f9c4391198c21092110838603
#
_cell.length_a   1.000
_cell.length_b   1.000
_cell.length_c   1.000
_cell.angle_alpha   90.00
_cell.angle_beta   90.00
_cell.angle_gamma   90.00
#
_symmetry.space_group_name_H-M   'P 1'
#
loop_
_entity.id
_entity.type
_entity.pdbx_description
1 polymer ?
#
loop_
_entity_poly.entity_id
_entity_poly.type
_entity_poly.pdbx_seq_one_letter_code
_entity_poly.pdbx_strand_id
1 'polypeptide(L)'
;GFRIELGEIEAALQACEGVREAVVLARGQGEHKRLVAYTTGDAQPHELRAALAARLPVYMVPVAYVQLGGLPLTPNGKLDRQALPDPQTTDFGAGPYEAPQSEVEEALARLWSEVLGVSQVGRHDHFFELGGHSLLAVRLVAQAQGRGFDVMLQDIYMAPVLWEQARRFSSVAQRPDLRAQVIRRHGEQPALHVIPTGLGDTTYAFELAKHIGKGMPMYAHPWPQPTPRTWDRLVRDTVDSIRSVQSAGPYRFLGYSSGARLAYAAAVELERSGEVVEFVGLIDCHAQTDLGDAETFDRLLLCRIVLANYVRGGIELAGPRAPAAIGDVLLELEQSSAVDTADELLNWARNCEALHTLAACLQTSVEQVLHRVVASVDVMLIEHVGSTLERLSAGVVQVFVAEENPWEDPTLGWGGVCGKRVRTVRVPGNHNTLMRHPHIEVLGKELAQALLSLSDDSSATAVAFHDPRY
;
A
#
# COMPACT_ATOMS: atom_id res chain seq x y z
N GLY A 1 5.79 -19.40 7.19
CA GLY A 1 6.82 -19.35 6.15
C GLY A 1 6.59 -20.43 5.11
N PHE A 2 6.76 -20.10 3.84
CA PHE A 2 6.64 -21.09 2.77
C PHE A 2 7.77 -22.09 2.85
N ARG A 3 7.47 -23.38 2.65
CA ARG A 3 8.49 -24.40 2.45
C ARG A 3 8.98 -24.29 1.01
N ILE A 4 10.22 -23.87 0.81
CA ILE A 4 10.83 -23.72 -0.51
C ILE A 4 11.63 -25.00 -0.81
N GLU A 5 11.30 -25.69 -1.89
CA GLU A 5 12.04 -26.85 -2.37
C GLU A 5 13.17 -26.36 -3.29
N LEU A 6 14.39 -26.30 -2.77
CA LEU A 6 15.55 -25.79 -3.52
C LEU A 6 15.81 -26.57 -4.81
N GLY A 7 15.49 -27.87 -4.84
CA GLY A 7 15.63 -28.72 -6.03
C GLY A 7 14.74 -28.31 -7.20
N GLU A 8 13.59 -27.69 -6.95
CA GLU A 8 12.71 -27.16 -8.01
C GLU A 8 13.38 -25.96 -8.72
N ILE A 9 14.03 -25.10 -7.93
CA ILE A 9 14.76 -23.94 -8.45
C ILE A 9 16.00 -24.41 -9.22
N GLU A 10 16.73 -25.39 -8.69
CA GLU A 10 17.91 -26.00 -9.35
C GLU A 10 17.53 -26.63 -10.70
N ALA A 11 16.42 -27.37 -10.74
CA ALA A 11 15.90 -27.96 -11.98
C ALA A 11 15.49 -26.88 -13.00
N ALA A 12 14.86 -25.79 -12.56
CA ALA A 12 14.47 -24.67 -13.43
C ALA A 12 15.71 -23.94 -13.99
N LEU A 13 16.78 -23.79 -13.20
CA LEU A 13 18.08 -23.23 -13.63
C LEU A 13 18.77 -24.13 -14.66
N GLN A 14 18.80 -25.43 -14.40
CA GLN A 14 19.43 -26.40 -15.31
C GLN A 14 18.72 -26.49 -16.67
N ALA A 15 17.43 -26.10 -16.71
CA ALA A 15 16.67 -26.01 -17.97
C ALA A 15 16.95 -24.74 -18.76
N CYS A 16 17.72 -23.78 -18.22
CA CYS A 16 18.09 -22.56 -18.95
C CYS A 16 19.28 -22.83 -19.88
N GLU A 17 19.25 -22.21 -21.07
CA GLU A 17 20.31 -22.29 -22.05
C GLU A 17 21.62 -21.68 -21.45
N GLY A 18 22.75 -22.33 -21.70
CA GLY A 18 24.05 -21.88 -21.20
C GLY A 18 24.37 -22.29 -19.75
N VAL A 19 23.47 -22.95 -19.01
CA VAL A 19 23.73 -23.52 -17.69
C VAL A 19 24.17 -24.98 -17.81
N ARG A 20 25.34 -25.30 -17.23
CA ARG A 20 25.86 -26.68 -17.15
C ARG A 20 25.48 -27.36 -15.85
N GLU A 21 25.69 -26.67 -14.73
CA GLU A 21 25.34 -27.15 -13.39
C GLU A 21 24.76 -25.97 -12.60
N ALA A 22 23.83 -26.28 -11.70
CA ALA A 22 23.21 -25.29 -10.82
C ALA A 22 23.00 -25.85 -9.42
N VAL A 23 23.28 -25.04 -8.40
CA VAL A 23 23.02 -25.32 -6.98
C VAL A 23 22.42 -24.07 -6.35
N VAL A 24 21.42 -24.25 -5.50
CA VAL A 24 20.76 -23.15 -4.78
C VAL A 24 20.94 -23.33 -3.29
N LEU A 25 21.39 -22.29 -2.60
CA LEU A 25 21.52 -22.27 -1.15
C LEU A 25 20.72 -21.12 -0.55
N ALA A 26 20.21 -21.36 0.66
CA ALA A 26 19.70 -20.28 1.50
C ALA A 26 20.85 -19.73 2.35
N ARG A 27 21.31 -18.51 2.06
CA ARG A 27 22.38 -17.81 2.77
C ARG A 27 21.81 -16.72 3.68
N GLY A 28 22.56 -16.33 4.72
CA GLY A 28 22.15 -15.36 5.73
C GLY A 28 21.43 -15.99 6.93
N GLN A 29 21.17 -15.18 7.96
CA GLN A 29 20.50 -15.58 9.19
C GLN A 29 19.24 -14.74 9.44
N GLY A 30 18.23 -15.33 10.09
CA GLY A 30 17.00 -14.64 10.46
C GLY A 30 16.27 -14.05 9.25
N GLU A 31 15.96 -12.78 9.30
CA GLU A 31 15.23 -12.03 8.25
C GLU A 31 16.06 -11.76 6.99
N HIS A 32 17.39 -11.88 7.07
CA HIS A 32 18.30 -11.73 5.95
C HIS A 32 18.56 -13.04 5.18
N LYS A 33 17.79 -14.10 5.47
CA LYS A 33 17.91 -15.37 4.77
C LYS A 33 17.39 -15.24 3.34
N ARG A 34 18.25 -15.47 2.35
CA ARG A 34 17.99 -15.28 0.91
C ARG A 34 18.48 -16.46 0.09
N LEU A 35 17.85 -16.67 -1.05
CA LEU A 35 18.25 -17.69 -2.01
C LEU A 35 19.38 -17.15 -2.88
N VAL A 36 20.45 -17.93 -2.99
CA VAL A 36 21.61 -17.66 -3.84
C VAL A 36 21.78 -18.84 -4.78
N ALA A 37 21.80 -18.57 -6.09
CA ALA A 37 22.08 -19.55 -7.12
C ALA A 37 23.58 -19.55 -7.45
N TYR A 38 24.17 -20.71 -7.53
CA TYR A 38 25.53 -20.95 -8.01
C TYR A 38 25.43 -21.72 -9.32
N THR A 39 25.96 -21.16 -10.39
CA THR A 39 25.85 -21.74 -11.73
C THR A 39 27.20 -21.88 -12.38
N THR A 40 27.35 -22.89 -13.24
CA THR A 40 28.47 -23.02 -14.17
C THR A 40 27.96 -22.95 -15.59
N GLY A 41 28.78 -22.43 -16.51
CA GLY A 41 28.36 -22.21 -17.90
C GLY A 41 28.46 -20.75 -18.28
N ASP A 42 27.82 -20.37 -19.38
CA ASP A 42 27.97 -19.04 -20.00
C ASP A 42 26.72 -18.15 -19.88
N ALA A 43 25.64 -18.67 -19.25
CA ALA A 43 24.39 -17.95 -19.06
C ALA A 43 24.59 -16.73 -18.13
N GLN A 44 24.05 -15.57 -18.52
CA GLN A 44 24.20 -14.34 -17.77
C GLN A 44 23.20 -14.26 -16.60
N PRO A 45 23.57 -13.71 -15.44
CA PRO A 45 22.70 -13.60 -14.25
C PRO A 45 21.33 -12.97 -14.53
N HIS A 46 21.27 -11.93 -15.37
CA HIS A 46 20.01 -11.25 -15.71
C HIS A 46 19.09 -12.11 -16.57
N GLU A 47 19.62 -12.93 -17.46
CA GLU A 47 18.87 -13.87 -18.29
C GLU A 47 18.27 -15.00 -17.45
N LEU A 48 19.08 -15.55 -16.52
CA LEU A 48 18.64 -16.56 -15.58
C LEU A 48 17.51 -16.05 -14.68
N ARG A 49 17.65 -14.83 -14.17
CA ARG A 49 16.60 -14.20 -13.36
C ARG A 49 15.30 -14.05 -14.14
N ALA A 50 15.37 -13.52 -15.37
CA ALA A 50 14.18 -13.34 -16.21
C ALA A 50 13.49 -14.69 -16.53
N ALA A 51 14.28 -15.71 -16.83
CA ALA A 51 13.77 -17.05 -17.13
C ALA A 51 13.07 -17.69 -15.91
N LEU A 52 13.65 -17.54 -14.71
CA LEU A 52 13.06 -18.04 -13.48
C LEU A 52 11.82 -17.25 -13.06
N ALA A 53 11.84 -15.92 -13.15
CA ALA A 53 10.70 -15.07 -12.83
C ALA A 53 9.46 -15.35 -13.71
N ALA A 54 9.66 -15.85 -14.92
CA ALA A 54 8.58 -16.27 -15.80
C ALA A 54 7.94 -17.64 -15.43
N ARG A 55 8.62 -18.44 -14.59
CA ARG A 55 8.24 -19.82 -14.30
C ARG A 55 7.94 -20.11 -12.83
N LEU A 56 8.58 -19.35 -11.91
CA LEU A 56 8.51 -19.59 -10.48
C LEU A 56 7.84 -18.41 -9.76
N PRO A 57 7.19 -18.65 -8.62
CA PRO A 57 6.73 -17.59 -7.74
C PRO A 57 7.90 -16.69 -7.30
N VAL A 58 7.64 -15.41 -7.08
CA VAL A 58 8.65 -14.39 -6.76
C VAL A 58 9.53 -14.80 -5.56
N TYR A 59 8.96 -15.44 -4.54
CA TYR A 59 9.69 -15.87 -3.35
C TYR A 59 10.63 -17.08 -3.58
N MET A 60 10.56 -17.73 -4.76
CA MET A 60 11.46 -18.81 -5.18
C MET A 60 12.55 -18.34 -6.15
N VAL A 61 12.50 -17.11 -6.63
CA VAL A 61 13.52 -16.55 -7.52
C VAL A 61 14.73 -16.14 -6.70
N PRO A 62 15.95 -16.69 -6.97
CA PRO A 62 17.16 -16.30 -6.26
C PRO A 62 17.46 -14.80 -6.44
N VAL A 63 17.95 -14.17 -5.36
CA VAL A 63 18.32 -12.75 -5.40
C VAL A 63 19.73 -12.52 -5.95
N ALA A 64 20.59 -13.53 -5.88
CA ALA A 64 21.96 -13.48 -6.39
C ALA A 64 22.30 -14.73 -7.23
N TYR A 65 23.11 -14.53 -8.27
CA TYR A 65 23.56 -15.57 -9.20
C TYR A 65 25.06 -15.52 -9.31
N VAL A 66 25.74 -16.44 -8.60
CA VAL A 66 27.19 -16.54 -8.58
C VAL A 66 27.65 -17.48 -9.69
N GLN A 67 28.37 -16.94 -10.68
CA GLN A 67 28.91 -17.76 -11.76
C GLN A 67 30.28 -18.30 -11.38
N LEU A 68 30.46 -19.62 -11.51
CA LEU A 68 31.69 -20.32 -11.16
C LEU A 68 32.26 -21.06 -12.37
N GLY A 69 33.57 -21.19 -12.43
CA GLY A 69 34.23 -22.03 -13.43
C GLY A 69 33.92 -23.53 -13.26
N GLY A 70 33.64 -23.96 -12.04
CA GLY A 70 33.22 -25.30 -11.64
C GLY A 70 32.73 -25.29 -10.18
N LEU A 71 31.81 -26.18 -9.85
CA LEU A 71 31.34 -26.33 -8.47
C LEU A 71 32.42 -27.00 -7.61
N PRO A 72 32.69 -26.49 -6.39
CA PRO A 72 33.68 -27.10 -5.48
C PRO A 72 33.22 -28.49 -5.02
N LEU A 73 34.13 -29.45 -5.06
CA LEU A 73 33.86 -30.81 -4.64
C LEU A 73 34.72 -31.21 -3.42
N THR A 74 34.14 -31.97 -2.55
CA THR A 74 34.86 -32.63 -1.46
C THR A 74 35.84 -33.71 -2.00
N PRO A 75 36.80 -34.20 -1.22
CA PRO A 75 37.67 -35.28 -1.64
C PRO A 75 36.95 -36.56 -2.12
N ASN A 76 35.70 -36.75 -1.67
CA ASN A 76 34.85 -37.87 -2.05
C ASN A 76 33.97 -37.55 -3.30
N GLY A 77 34.23 -36.48 -4.02
CA GLY A 77 33.51 -36.09 -5.23
C GLY A 77 32.09 -35.54 -5.03
N LYS A 78 31.68 -35.24 -3.78
CA LYS A 78 30.40 -34.60 -3.48
C LYS A 78 30.55 -33.09 -3.44
N LEU A 79 29.46 -32.36 -3.75
CA LEU A 79 29.44 -30.90 -3.65
C LEU A 79 29.86 -30.42 -2.26
N ASP A 80 30.88 -29.54 -2.22
CA ASP A 80 31.30 -28.86 -0.99
C ASP A 80 30.55 -27.53 -0.86
N ARG A 81 29.42 -27.56 -0.14
CA ARG A 81 28.59 -26.39 0.11
C ARG A 81 29.26 -25.34 0.98
N GLN A 82 30.25 -25.67 1.75
CA GLN A 82 30.99 -24.74 2.63
C GLN A 82 32.04 -23.95 1.84
N ALA A 83 32.58 -24.54 0.79
CA ALA A 83 33.56 -23.91 -0.10
C ALA A 83 32.91 -22.97 -1.14
N LEU A 84 31.59 -22.93 -1.24
CA LEU A 84 30.90 -21.97 -2.14
C LEU A 84 31.09 -20.54 -1.60
N PRO A 85 31.55 -19.57 -2.42
CA PRO A 85 31.80 -18.21 -1.98
C PRO A 85 30.52 -17.47 -1.61
N ASP A 86 30.65 -16.46 -0.75
CA ASP A 86 29.54 -15.52 -0.54
C ASP A 86 29.35 -14.63 -1.78
N PRO A 87 28.09 -14.31 -2.14
CA PRO A 87 27.82 -13.51 -3.33
C PRO A 87 28.41 -12.11 -3.19
N GLN A 88 29.04 -11.64 -4.27
CA GLN A 88 29.53 -10.28 -4.41
C GLN A 88 28.42 -9.37 -4.97
N THR A 89 28.62 -8.05 -4.92
CA THR A 89 27.62 -7.08 -5.41
C THR A 89 27.25 -7.30 -6.88
N THR A 90 28.21 -7.73 -7.71
CA THR A 90 27.99 -8.08 -9.12
C THR A 90 27.06 -9.27 -9.34
N ASP A 91 26.92 -10.15 -8.35
CA ASP A 91 26.12 -11.37 -8.44
C ASP A 91 24.62 -11.13 -8.24
N PHE A 92 24.25 -9.92 -7.79
CA PHE A 92 22.85 -9.54 -7.58
C PHE A 92 22.13 -9.09 -8.87
N GLY A 93 22.76 -9.27 -10.04
CA GLY A 93 22.16 -8.90 -11.34
C GLY A 93 22.14 -7.39 -11.56
N ALA A 94 22.87 -6.63 -10.75
CA ALA A 94 23.14 -5.22 -10.97
C ALA A 94 23.93 -5.04 -12.27
N GLY A 95 23.58 -3.99 -13.04
CA GLY A 95 24.38 -3.56 -14.18
C GLY A 95 25.81 -3.15 -13.75
N PRO A 96 26.64 -2.65 -14.65
CA PRO A 96 27.96 -2.16 -14.28
C PRO A 96 27.85 -1.12 -13.16
N TYR A 97 28.62 -1.32 -12.09
CA TYR A 97 28.59 -0.44 -10.93
C TYR A 97 28.93 1.00 -11.33
N GLU A 98 28.03 1.90 -10.99
CA GLU A 98 28.27 3.34 -11.04
C GLU A 98 28.08 3.93 -9.63
N ALA A 99 29.07 4.68 -9.15
CA ALA A 99 29.03 5.25 -7.81
C ALA A 99 27.91 6.29 -7.67
N PRO A 100 27.30 6.42 -6.48
CA PRO A 100 26.43 7.55 -6.16
C PRO A 100 27.08 8.89 -6.47
N GLN A 101 26.32 9.85 -7.05
CA GLN A 101 26.85 11.12 -7.56
C GLN A 101 26.44 12.34 -6.71
N SER A 102 25.58 12.17 -5.71
CA SER A 102 25.15 13.25 -4.83
C SER A 102 25.17 12.80 -3.36
N GLU A 103 25.24 13.76 -2.45
CA GLU A 103 25.17 13.49 -1.01
C GLU A 103 23.93 12.69 -0.62
N VAL A 104 22.80 12.94 -1.30
CA VAL A 104 21.55 12.20 -1.09
C VAL A 104 21.65 10.77 -1.61
N GLU A 105 22.23 10.57 -2.81
CA GLU A 105 22.49 9.24 -3.34
C GLU A 105 23.42 8.45 -2.42
N GLU A 106 24.49 9.07 -1.91
CA GLU A 106 25.41 8.42 -0.97
C GLU A 106 24.73 8.03 0.36
N ALA A 107 23.90 8.93 0.90
CA ALA A 107 23.18 8.67 2.13
C ALA A 107 22.18 7.52 1.96
N LEU A 108 21.47 7.48 0.82
CA LEU A 108 20.55 6.41 0.48
C LEU A 108 21.26 5.10 0.20
N ALA A 109 22.40 5.11 -0.50
CA ALA A 109 23.20 3.92 -0.77
C ALA A 109 23.66 3.27 0.54
N ARG A 110 24.10 4.07 1.52
CA ARG A 110 24.42 3.57 2.87
C ARG A 110 23.20 2.93 3.56
N LEU A 111 22.03 3.60 3.50
CA LEU A 111 20.80 3.07 4.04
C LEU A 111 20.37 1.75 3.40
N TRP A 112 20.46 1.66 2.08
CA TRP A 112 20.15 0.44 1.35
C TRP A 112 21.12 -0.68 1.73
N SER A 113 22.43 -0.40 1.82
CA SER A 113 23.45 -1.37 2.25
C SER A 113 23.10 -1.95 3.62
N GLU A 114 22.74 -1.11 4.59
CA GLU A 114 22.35 -1.52 5.94
C GLU A 114 21.08 -2.36 5.94
N VAL A 115 20.04 -1.92 5.19
CA VAL A 115 18.73 -2.59 5.17
C VAL A 115 18.78 -3.91 4.39
N LEU A 116 19.46 -3.91 3.23
CA LEU A 116 19.55 -5.06 2.35
C LEU A 116 20.67 -6.03 2.76
N GLY A 117 21.63 -5.58 3.61
CA GLY A 117 22.80 -6.36 3.99
C GLY A 117 23.72 -6.67 2.79
N VAL A 118 23.88 -5.72 1.87
CA VAL A 118 24.80 -5.77 0.75
C VAL A 118 25.99 -4.86 1.00
N SER A 119 27.18 -5.21 0.47
CA SER A 119 28.42 -4.45 0.74
C SER A 119 28.47 -3.11 0.03
N GLN A 120 27.78 -2.98 -1.11
CA GLN A 120 27.84 -1.80 -1.95
C GLN A 120 26.53 -1.65 -2.75
N VAL A 121 26.10 -0.40 -2.98
CA VAL A 121 24.92 -0.07 -3.79
C VAL A 121 25.33 1.00 -4.80
N GLY A 122 25.08 0.72 -6.08
CA GLY A 122 25.31 1.64 -7.19
C GLY A 122 24.08 2.52 -7.46
N ARG A 123 24.31 3.62 -8.19
CA ARG A 123 23.23 4.58 -8.47
C ARG A 123 22.10 4.04 -9.36
N HIS A 124 22.39 3.04 -10.20
CA HIS A 124 21.42 2.39 -11.08
C HIS A 124 20.83 1.11 -10.50
N ASP A 125 21.23 0.75 -9.28
CA ASP A 125 20.72 -0.44 -8.63
C ASP A 125 19.24 -0.28 -8.29
N HIS A 126 18.51 -1.40 -8.45
CA HIS A 126 17.10 -1.48 -8.20
C HIS A 126 16.85 -2.18 -6.85
N PHE A 127 16.14 -1.52 -5.92
CA PHE A 127 15.93 -1.99 -4.54
C PHE A 127 15.43 -3.44 -4.44
N PHE A 128 14.43 -3.77 -5.24
CA PHE A 128 13.83 -5.11 -5.21
C PHE A 128 14.72 -6.16 -5.88
N GLU A 129 15.54 -5.77 -6.86
CA GLU A 129 16.49 -6.68 -7.50
C GLU A 129 17.68 -7.01 -6.59
N LEU A 130 18.08 -6.08 -5.73
CA LEU A 130 19.07 -6.32 -4.68
C LEU A 130 18.54 -7.15 -3.50
N GLY A 131 17.33 -7.70 -3.61
CA GLY A 131 16.71 -8.54 -2.59
C GLY A 131 15.77 -7.80 -1.65
N GLY A 132 15.45 -6.55 -1.94
CA GLY A 132 14.42 -5.79 -1.25
C GLY A 132 13.03 -6.45 -1.41
N HIS A 133 12.24 -6.39 -0.35
CA HIS A 133 10.83 -6.82 -0.34
C HIS A 133 10.03 -5.87 0.54
N SER A 134 8.72 -6.05 0.58
CA SER A 134 7.81 -5.12 1.28
C SER A 134 8.24 -4.80 2.71
N LEU A 135 8.68 -5.80 3.47
CA LEU A 135 9.13 -5.60 4.85
C LEU A 135 10.41 -4.76 4.93
N LEU A 136 11.39 -5.02 4.04
CA LEU A 136 12.62 -4.22 3.96
C LEU A 136 12.35 -2.81 3.42
N ALA A 137 11.36 -2.63 2.54
CA ALA A 137 10.93 -1.32 2.10
C ALA A 137 10.36 -0.48 3.25
N VAL A 138 9.52 -1.08 4.12
CA VAL A 138 9.04 -0.42 5.35
C VAL A 138 10.20 -0.04 6.27
N ARG A 139 11.17 -0.93 6.45
CA ARG A 139 12.37 -0.67 7.26
C ARG A 139 13.22 0.46 6.67
N LEU A 140 13.39 0.48 5.35
CA LEU A 140 14.10 1.57 4.66
C LEU A 140 13.42 2.92 4.90
N VAL A 141 12.10 2.97 4.77
CA VAL A 141 11.31 4.20 5.06
C VAL A 141 11.52 4.67 6.48
N ALA A 142 11.37 3.77 7.47
CA ALA A 142 11.54 4.13 8.87
C ALA A 142 12.95 4.68 9.19
N GLN A 143 14.00 4.05 8.64
CA GLN A 143 15.38 4.52 8.82
C GLN A 143 15.66 5.83 8.09
N ALA A 144 15.12 6.01 6.88
CA ALA A 144 15.25 7.24 6.11
C ALA A 144 14.56 8.41 6.82
N GLN A 145 13.35 8.21 7.33
CA GLN A 145 12.62 9.21 8.14
C GLN A 145 13.39 9.58 9.42
N GLY A 146 13.99 8.61 10.11
CA GLY A 146 14.84 8.83 11.27
C GLY A 146 16.11 9.65 10.97
N ARG A 147 16.51 9.74 9.69
CA ARG A 147 17.64 10.57 9.20
C ARG A 147 17.18 11.88 8.54
N GLY A 148 15.90 12.24 8.68
CA GLY A 148 15.35 13.50 8.20
C GLY A 148 14.89 13.51 6.74
N PHE A 149 14.84 12.35 6.07
CA PHE A 149 14.22 12.24 4.75
C PHE A 149 12.70 12.17 4.90
N ASP A 150 12.00 13.04 4.18
CA ASP A 150 10.55 12.93 4.06
C ASP A 150 10.23 11.93 2.94
N VAL A 151 10.05 10.67 3.31
CA VAL A 151 9.85 9.54 2.42
C VAL A 151 8.68 8.69 2.91
N MET A 152 7.87 8.23 1.97
CA MET A 152 6.77 7.30 2.23
C MET A 152 7.04 5.95 1.55
N LEU A 153 6.38 4.89 2.03
CA LEU A 153 6.55 3.54 1.49
C LEU A 153 6.31 3.47 -0.03
N GLN A 154 5.34 4.22 -0.51
CA GLN A 154 5.05 4.33 -1.94
C GLN A 154 6.20 4.88 -2.77
N ASP A 155 7.04 5.77 -2.21
CA ASP A 155 8.18 6.35 -2.93
C ASP A 155 9.20 5.27 -3.30
N ILE A 156 9.32 4.22 -2.48
CA ILE A 156 10.18 3.07 -2.77
C ILE A 156 9.65 2.27 -3.97
N TYR A 157 8.32 2.10 -4.06
CA TYR A 157 7.71 1.39 -5.20
C TYR A 157 7.69 2.21 -6.49
N MET A 158 7.52 3.52 -6.37
CA MET A 158 7.44 4.43 -7.53
C MET A 158 8.83 4.79 -8.11
N ALA A 159 9.86 4.73 -7.29
CA ALA A 159 11.24 5.00 -7.65
C ALA A 159 12.15 3.92 -7.04
N PRO A 160 12.10 2.69 -7.55
CA PRO A 160 12.86 1.59 -6.97
C PRO A 160 14.36 1.63 -7.29
N VAL A 161 14.79 2.53 -8.17
CA VAL A 161 16.21 2.74 -8.54
C VAL A 161 16.81 3.85 -7.67
N LEU A 162 18.04 3.65 -7.18
CA LEU A 162 18.67 4.54 -6.19
C LEU A 162 18.68 6.02 -6.60
N TRP A 163 19.14 6.34 -7.82
CA TRP A 163 19.22 7.72 -8.28
C TRP A 163 17.83 8.37 -8.47
N GLU A 164 16.84 7.60 -8.89
CA GLU A 164 15.45 8.06 -9.01
C GLU A 164 14.88 8.38 -7.64
N GLN A 165 15.14 7.49 -6.67
CA GLN A 165 14.75 7.67 -5.28
C GLN A 165 15.44 8.89 -4.66
N ALA A 166 16.76 9.08 -4.90
CA ALA A 166 17.49 10.23 -4.43
C ALA A 166 16.96 11.55 -5.00
N ARG A 167 16.63 11.60 -6.29
CA ARG A 167 15.97 12.77 -6.89
C ARG A 167 14.64 13.06 -6.25
N ARG A 168 13.87 12.04 -5.93
CA ARG A 168 12.58 12.17 -5.29
C ARG A 168 12.72 12.71 -3.86
N PHE A 169 13.70 12.25 -3.12
CA PHE A 169 13.98 12.70 -1.74
C PHE A 169 14.64 14.08 -1.70
N SER A 170 15.50 14.42 -2.65
CA SER A 170 16.12 15.75 -2.77
C SER A 170 15.11 16.83 -3.15
N SER A 171 14.05 16.46 -3.87
CA SER A 171 13.02 17.40 -4.31
C SER A 171 12.00 17.76 -3.21
N VAL A 172 12.08 17.13 -2.03
CA VAL A 172 11.13 17.37 -0.94
C VAL A 172 11.21 18.78 -0.38
N ALA A 173 12.38 19.43 -0.40
CA ALA A 173 12.50 20.86 -0.07
C ALA A 173 11.86 21.78 -1.12
N GLN A 174 11.45 21.26 -2.28
CA GLN A 174 10.87 21.99 -3.42
C GLN A 174 9.73 21.22 -4.09
N ARG A 175 9.02 20.31 -3.40
CA ARG A 175 7.81 19.74 -4.00
C ARG A 175 6.81 20.86 -4.27
N PRO A 176 6.56 21.24 -5.55
CA PRO A 176 5.24 21.74 -5.85
C PRO A 176 4.32 20.57 -5.53
N ASP A 177 3.43 20.76 -4.62
CA ASP A 177 2.19 20.06 -4.31
C ASP A 177 1.85 18.91 -5.30
N LEU A 178 2.57 17.77 -5.25
CA LEU A 178 2.20 16.59 -6.04
C LEU A 178 0.99 15.96 -5.36
N ARG A 179 -0.15 16.60 -5.60
CA ARG A 179 -1.44 16.27 -5.02
C ARG A 179 -1.93 14.88 -5.45
N ALA A 180 -1.44 14.36 -6.59
CA ALA A 180 -1.85 13.07 -7.10
C ALA A 180 -0.67 12.13 -7.33
N GLN A 181 -0.80 10.89 -6.85
CA GLN A 181 0.19 9.83 -7.04
C GLN A 181 -0.27 8.92 -8.17
N VAL A 182 0.60 8.68 -9.12
CA VAL A 182 0.32 7.79 -10.23
C VAL A 182 0.46 6.34 -9.79
N ILE A 183 -0.63 5.59 -9.74
CA ILE A 183 -0.62 4.13 -9.52
C ILE A 183 -0.47 3.43 -10.88
N ARG A 184 -1.23 3.87 -11.88
CA ARG A 184 -1.17 3.42 -13.26
C ARG A 184 -1.49 4.57 -14.19
N ARG A 185 -0.58 4.90 -15.10
CA ARG A 185 -0.72 6.06 -15.98
C ARG A 185 -1.51 5.77 -17.25
N HIS A 186 -1.38 4.57 -17.80
CA HIS A 186 -1.88 4.23 -19.13
C HIS A 186 -3.17 3.44 -19.09
N GLY A 187 -4.07 3.76 -20.02
CA GLY A 187 -5.35 3.09 -20.24
C GLY A 187 -6.26 3.98 -21.08
N GLU A 188 -7.25 3.38 -21.73
CA GLU A 188 -8.21 4.08 -22.59
C GLU A 188 -9.52 4.43 -21.86
N GLN A 189 -9.70 3.86 -20.67
CA GLN A 189 -10.89 4.11 -19.84
C GLN A 189 -10.70 5.39 -19.00
N PRO A 190 -11.81 6.01 -18.53
CA PRO A 190 -11.74 7.06 -17.51
C PRO A 190 -10.97 6.63 -16.29
N ALA A 191 -10.18 7.54 -15.70
CA ALA A 191 -9.32 7.22 -14.58
C ALA A 191 -10.12 6.89 -13.30
N LEU A 192 -9.59 5.99 -12.47
CA LEU A 192 -10.08 5.75 -11.12
C LEU A 192 -9.27 6.58 -10.13
N HIS A 193 -9.94 7.50 -9.43
CA HIS A 193 -9.36 8.35 -8.40
C HIS A 193 -9.54 7.71 -7.04
N VAL A 194 -8.43 7.33 -6.40
CA VAL A 194 -8.41 6.64 -5.11
C VAL A 194 -8.11 7.63 -4.00
N ILE A 195 -9.01 7.69 -3.03
CA ILE A 195 -8.92 8.59 -1.87
C ILE A 195 -8.32 7.81 -0.70
N PRO A 196 -7.36 8.39 0.07
CA PRO A 196 -6.69 7.70 1.16
C PRO A 196 -7.64 7.37 2.31
N THR A 197 -7.24 6.40 3.12
CA THR A 197 -7.90 6.09 4.39
C THR A 197 -7.77 7.27 5.36
N GLY A 198 -8.48 7.23 6.49
CA GLY A 198 -8.34 8.22 7.55
C GLY A 198 -6.92 8.38 8.09
N LEU A 199 -6.07 7.37 7.91
CA LEU A 199 -4.64 7.41 8.23
C LEU A 199 -3.79 8.06 7.12
N GLY A 200 -4.40 8.55 6.04
CA GLY A 200 -3.69 9.09 4.88
C GLY A 200 -3.00 8.03 4.01
N ASP A 201 -3.26 6.74 4.29
CA ASP A 201 -2.63 5.64 3.56
C ASP A 201 -3.32 5.38 2.22
N THR A 202 -2.54 5.31 1.17
CA THR A 202 -2.95 4.97 -0.19
C THR A 202 -2.34 3.66 -0.69
N THR A 203 -1.57 2.96 0.14
CA THR A 203 -0.83 1.75 -0.29
C THR A 203 -1.75 0.63 -0.74
N TYR A 204 -2.95 0.53 -0.18
CA TYR A 204 -3.97 -0.42 -0.60
C TYR A 204 -4.32 -0.30 -2.09
N ALA A 205 -4.23 0.90 -2.66
CA ALA A 205 -4.54 1.14 -4.06
C ALA A 205 -3.56 0.44 -5.02
N PHE A 206 -2.29 0.30 -4.64
CA PHE A 206 -1.30 -0.43 -5.43
C PHE A 206 -1.58 -1.93 -5.46
N GLU A 207 -2.00 -2.49 -4.32
CA GLU A 207 -2.37 -3.90 -4.25
C GLU A 207 -3.65 -4.15 -5.04
N LEU A 208 -4.66 -3.32 -4.83
CA LEU A 208 -5.94 -3.40 -5.53
C LEU A 208 -5.79 -3.26 -7.06
N ALA A 209 -4.87 -2.41 -7.52
CA ALA A 209 -4.58 -2.22 -8.95
C ALA A 209 -4.13 -3.50 -9.67
N LYS A 210 -3.60 -4.49 -8.95
CA LYS A 210 -3.21 -5.78 -9.53
C LYS A 210 -4.42 -6.61 -9.96
N HIS A 211 -5.56 -6.37 -9.34
CA HIS A 211 -6.80 -7.12 -9.56
C HIS A 211 -7.80 -6.39 -10.47
N ILE A 212 -7.53 -5.12 -10.79
CA ILE A 212 -8.34 -4.30 -11.71
C ILE A 212 -7.70 -4.33 -13.11
N GLY A 213 -8.52 -4.43 -14.15
CA GLY A 213 -8.08 -4.47 -15.54
C GLY A 213 -7.06 -3.39 -15.92
N LYS A 214 -6.06 -3.75 -16.75
CA LYS A 214 -4.94 -2.87 -17.12
C LYS A 214 -5.34 -1.64 -17.96
N GLY A 215 -6.55 -1.62 -18.51
CA GLY A 215 -7.05 -0.53 -19.38
C GLY A 215 -7.50 0.74 -18.66
N MET A 216 -7.41 0.80 -17.33
CA MET A 216 -7.89 1.92 -16.52
C MET A 216 -6.72 2.64 -15.84
N PRO A 217 -6.47 3.93 -16.12
CA PRO A 217 -5.56 4.75 -15.35
C PRO A 217 -6.02 4.83 -13.88
N MET A 218 -5.08 4.90 -12.94
CA MET A 218 -5.38 5.00 -11.52
C MET A 218 -4.46 6.02 -10.86
N TYR A 219 -5.06 6.90 -10.07
CA TYR A 219 -4.38 7.96 -9.33
C TYR A 219 -4.82 7.94 -7.87
N ALA A 220 -3.89 8.00 -6.93
CA ALA A 220 -4.20 8.21 -5.53
C ALA A 220 -3.99 9.68 -5.17
N HIS A 221 -4.86 10.22 -4.31
CA HIS A 221 -4.85 11.61 -3.88
C HIS A 221 -4.56 11.69 -2.39
N PRO A 222 -3.26 11.76 -1.97
CA PRO A 222 -2.92 11.82 -0.56
C PRO A 222 -3.51 13.07 0.11
N TRP A 223 -3.64 13.02 1.44
CA TRP A 223 -4.10 14.16 2.22
C TRP A 223 -3.25 15.39 1.91
N PRO A 224 -3.89 16.58 1.68
CA PRO A 224 -3.14 17.82 1.55
C PRO A 224 -2.29 18.09 2.79
N GLN A 225 -1.09 18.62 2.59
CA GLN A 225 -0.21 19.01 3.69
C GLN A 225 0.07 20.52 3.65
N PRO A 226 -0.15 21.26 4.73
CA PRO A 226 -0.72 20.82 6.01
C PRO A 226 -2.20 20.43 5.88
N THR A 227 -2.65 19.51 6.75
CA THR A 227 -4.06 19.08 6.76
C THR A 227 -4.98 20.28 6.94
N PRO A 228 -5.98 20.48 6.07
CA PRO A 228 -6.95 21.57 6.21
C PRO A 228 -7.70 21.51 7.53
N ARG A 229 -8.13 22.68 8.02
CA ARG A 229 -8.88 22.78 9.29
C ARG A 229 -10.39 22.65 9.12
N THR A 230 -10.89 22.54 7.91
CA THR A 230 -12.33 22.45 7.61
C THR A 230 -12.58 21.39 6.54
N TRP A 231 -13.74 20.74 6.64
CA TRP A 231 -14.19 19.75 5.67
C TRP A 231 -14.29 20.31 4.24
N ASP A 232 -14.92 21.48 4.07
CA ASP A 232 -15.05 22.11 2.75
C ASP A 232 -13.71 22.42 2.10
N ARG A 233 -12.71 22.78 2.90
CA ARG A 233 -11.37 23.02 2.37
C ARG A 233 -10.70 21.70 1.96
N LEU A 234 -10.88 20.65 2.76
CA LEU A 234 -10.38 19.32 2.42
C LEU A 234 -10.98 18.77 1.14
N VAL A 235 -12.32 18.93 0.97
CA VAL A 235 -13.02 18.53 -0.26
C VAL A 235 -12.50 19.32 -1.46
N ARG A 236 -12.39 20.66 -1.35
CA ARG A 236 -11.86 21.50 -2.45
C ARG A 236 -10.43 21.13 -2.83
N ASP A 237 -9.53 20.96 -1.86
CA ASP A 237 -8.14 20.59 -2.12
C ASP A 237 -8.04 19.20 -2.78
N THR A 238 -8.94 18.28 -2.42
CA THR A 238 -9.06 16.97 -3.07
C THR A 238 -9.53 17.11 -4.51
N VAL A 239 -10.56 17.90 -4.77
CA VAL A 239 -11.06 18.19 -6.13
C VAL A 239 -9.99 18.85 -6.99
N ASP A 240 -9.25 19.82 -6.44
CA ASP A 240 -8.13 20.46 -7.13
C ASP A 240 -7.03 19.45 -7.50
N SER A 241 -6.73 18.53 -6.60
CA SER A 241 -5.82 17.41 -6.85
C SER A 241 -6.30 16.53 -8.00
N ILE A 242 -7.59 16.18 -8.03
CA ILE A 242 -8.20 15.36 -9.07
C ILE A 242 -8.14 16.09 -10.43
N ARG A 243 -8.54 17.37 -10.47
CA ARG A 243 -8.50 18.19 -11.68
C ARG A 243 -7.08 18.40 -12.22
N SER A 244 -6.06 18.31 -11.38
CA SER A 244 -4.66 18.41 -11.83
C SER A 244 -4.22 17.27 -12.73
N VAL A 245 -4.89 16.11 -12.66
CA VAL A 245 -4.60 14.92 -13.48
C VAL A 245 -5.71 14.57 -14.47
N GLN A 246 -6.94 14.97 -14.18
CA GLN A 246 -8.08 14.81 -15.08
C GLN A 246 -8.94 16.08 -15.04
N SER A 247 -8.89 16.91 -16.09
CA SER A 247 -9.52 18.23 -16.13
C SER A 247 -11.02 18.21 -16.39
N ALA A 248 -11.57 17.11 -16.94
CA ALA A 248 -12.99 16.94 -17.25
C ALA A 248 -13.45 15.51 -17.03
N GLY A 249 -14.75 15.33 -16.72
CA GLY A 249 -15.36 14.01 -16.53
C GLY A 249 -15.39 13.14 -17.80
N PRO A 250 -15.88 11.90 -17.71
CA PRO A 250 -16.52 11.32 -16.52
C PRO A 250 -15.53 10.92 -15.45
N TYR A 251 -15.87 11.20 -14.19
CA TYR A 251 -15.03 10.87 -13.02
C TYR A 251 -15.48 9.57 -12.37
N ARG A 252 -14.49 8.79 -11.87
CA ARG A 252 -14.68 7.57 -11.11
C ARG A 252 -13.89 7.63 -9.82
N PHE A 253 -14.53 7.34 -8.71
CA PHE A 253 -13.97 7.44 -7.38
C PHE A 253 -13.91 6.10 -6.67
N LEU A 254 -12.94 5.96 -5.80
CA LEU A 254 -12.83 4.86 -4.86
C LEU A 254 -12.30 5.38 -3.52
N GLY A 255 -13.00 5.09 -2.44
CA GLY A 255 -12.55 5.40 -1.09
C GLY A 255 -12.74 4.24 -0.15
N TYR A 256 -11.84 4.09 0.81
CA TYR A 256 -11.89 3.07 1.84
C TYR A 256 -11.95 3.72 3.22
N SER A 257 -12.82 3.18 4.10
CA SER A 257 -13.02 3.70 5.45
C SER A 257 -13.42 5.20 5.38
N SER A 258 -12.90 6.09 6.21
CA SER A 258 -13.18 7.52 6.17
C SER A 258 -12.89 8.17 4.80
N GLY A 259 -11.94 7.64 4.03
CA GLY A 259 -11.71 8.10 2.66
C GLY A 259 -12.89 7.91 1.71
N ALA A 260 -13.81 7.00 2.01
CA ALA A 260 -15.03 6.80 1.22
C ALA A 260 -15.96 8.02 1.30
N ARG A 261 -16.09 8.64 2.46
CA ARG A 261 -16.92 9.86 2.62
C ARG A 261 -16.31 11.06 1.87
N LEU A 262 -14.98 11.21 1.91
CA LEU A 262 -14.31 12.25 1.14
C LEU A 262 -14.41 12.00 -0.37
N ALA A 263 -14.29 10.74 -0.82
CA ALA A 263 -14.53 10.37 -2.21
C ALA A 263 -15.92 10.77 -2.67
N TYR A 264 -16.93 10.49 -1.84
CA TYR A 264 -18.32 10.87 -2.12
C TYR A 264 -18.50 12.39 -2.12
N ALA A 265 -17.97 13.11 -1.14
CA ALA A 265 -18.08 14.57 -1.06
C ALA A 265 -17.37 15.27 -2.23
N ALA A 266 -16.21 14.78 -2.67
CA ALA A 266 -15.52 15.28 -3.85
C ALA A 266 -16.33 15.03 -5.13
N ALA A 267 -17.01 13.87 -5.23
CA ALA A 267 -17.92 13.57 -6.34
C ALA A 267 -19.09 14.53 -6.39
N VAL A 268 -19.73 14.84 -5.24
CA VAL A 268 -20.82 15.83 -5.15
C VAL A 268 -20.34 17.22 -5.57
N GLU A 269 -19.17 17.64 -5.15
CA GLU A 269 -18.62 18.96 -5.49
C GLU A 269 -18.33 19.09 -7.00
N LEU A 270 -17.84 18.00 -7.62
CA LEU A 270 -17.66 17.97 -9.08
C LEU A 270 -19.00 18.01 -9.83
N GLU A 271 -20.02 17.26 -9.39
CA GLU A 271 -21.37 17.35 -9.96
C GLU A 271 -21.96 18.76 -9.85
N ARG A 272 -21.78 19.42 -8.71
CA ARG A 272 -22.20 20.83 -8.52
C ARG A 272 -21.51 21.79 -9.50
N SER A 273 -20.28 21.47 -9.87
CA SER A 273 -19.53 22.22 -10.87
C SER A 273 -19.94 21.90 -12.31
N GLY A 274 -20.95 21.04 -12.52
CA GLY A 274 -21.45 20.65 -13.85
C GLY A 274 -20.69 19.48 -14.48
N GLU A 275 -19.82 18.80 -13.74
CA GLU A 275 -19.06 17.66 -14.23
C GLU A 275 -19.86 16.37 -14.14
N VAL A 276 -19.50 15.38 -14.95
CA VAL A 276 -20.11 14.05 -14.94
C VAL A 276 -19.35 13.15 -13.98
N VAL A 277 -20.04 12.62 -12.97
CA VAL A 277 -19.56 11.56 -12.11
C VAL A 277 -20.23 10.25 -12.52
N GLU A 278 -19.47 9.26 -12.94
CA GLU A 278 -19.95 7.98 -13.45
C GLU A 278 -20.04 6.93 -12.35
N PHE A 279 -19.07 6.93 -11.42
CA PHE A 279 -18.93 5.88 -10.41
C PHE A 279 -18.35 6.39 -9.10
N VAL A 280 -18.91 5.93 -7.98
CA VAL A 280 -18.35 6.12 -6.64
C VAL A 280 -18.36 4.78 -5.90
N GLY A 281 -17.18 4.19 -5.73
CA GLY A 281 -16.95 2.98 -4.95
C GLY A 281 -16.63 3.32 -3.49
N LEU A 282 -17.41 2.80 -2.57
CA LEU A 282 -17.33 3.06 -1.14
C LEU A 282 -17.05 1.75 -0.42
N ILE A 283 -15.85 1.62 0.16
CA ILE A 283 -15.41 0.38 0.77
C ILE A 283 -15.55 0.46 2.28
N ASP A 284 -16.46 -0.33 2.81
CA ASP A 284 -16.75 -0.61 4.20
C ASP A 284 -16.77 0.64 5.10
N CYS A 285 -17.56 1.64 4.69
CA CYS A 285 -17.73 2.91 5.38
C CYS A 285 -19.21 3.28 5.53
N HIS A 286 -19.58 3.75 6.71
CA HIS A 286 -20.91 4.27 6.98
C HIS A 286 -21.10 5.68 6.39
N ALA A 287 -22.31 5.92 5.85
CA ALA A 287 -22.70 7.25 5.35
C ALA A 287 -22.79 8.27 6.48
N GLN A 288 -23.29 7.85 7.64
CA GLN A 288 -23.35 8.67 8.85
C GLN A 288 -22.42 8.07 9.89
N THR A 289 -21.72 8.91 10.62
CA THR A 289 -21.06 8.48 11.84
C THR A 289 -22.13 8.46 12.93
N ASP A 290 -22.65 7.28 13.25
CA ASP A 290 -23.53 7.07 14.41
C ASP A 290 -22.76 7.20 15.74
N LEU A 291 -21.94 8.21 15.85
CA LEU A 291 -21.11 8.47 17.03
C LEU A 291 -21.82 9.41 18.03
N GLY A 292 -23.15 9.53 17.92
CA GLY A 292 -23.96 10.37 18.81
C GLY A 292 -24.00 11.85 18.41
N ASP A 293 -24.67 12.66 19.21
CA ASP A 293 -24.76 14.11 19.01
C ASP A 293 -23.38 14.77 19.06
N ALA A 294 -23.19 15.85 18.28
CA ALA A 294 -21.91 16.58 18.14
C ALA A 294 -21.30 17.02 19.49
N GLU A 295 -22.11 17.10 20.56
CA GLU A 295 -21.65 17.43 21.91
C GLU A 295 -20.94 16.25 22.62
N THR A 296 -21.12 15.00 22.15
CA THR A 296 -20.50 13.80 22.73
C THR A 296 -19.25 13.35 21.97
N PHE A 297 -18.85 14.08 20.95
CA PHE A 297 -17.69 13.73 20.09
C PHE A 297 -16.38 14.14 20.76
N ASP A 298 -15.95 13.32 21.71
CA ASP A 298 -14.76 13.56 22.48
C ASP A 298 -13.50 13.12 21.72
N ARG A 299 -12.53 14.03 21.60
CA ARG A 299 -11.20 13.74 21.04
C ARG A 299 -10.54 12.55 21.72
N LEU A 300 -10.77 12.35 23.02
CA LEU A 300 -10.28 11.21 23.78
C LEU A 300 -10.87 9.90 23.24
N LEU A 301 -12.18 9.84 23.01
CA LEU A 301 -12.85 8.66 22.45
C LEU A 301 -12.30 8.31 21.09
N LEU A 302 -12.12 9.29 20.20
CA LEU A 302 -11.52 9.06 18.88
C LEU A 302 -10.08 8.57 18.96
N CYS A 303 -9.26 9.15 19.82
CA CYS A 303 -7.89 8.69 20.04
C CYS A 303 -7.89 7.23 20.54
N ARG A 304 -8.81 6.85 21.43
CA ARG A 304 -8.95 5.48 21.90
C ARG A 304 -9.33 4.53 20.76
N ILE A 305 -10.35 4.88 19.97
CA ILE A 305 -10.83 4.05 18.85
C ILE A 305 -9.71 3.84 17.81
N VAL A 306 -9.04 4.92 17.40
CA VAL A 306 -7.99 4.85 16.38
C VAL A 306 -6.78 4.06 16.89
N LEU A 307 -6.38 4.28 18.14
CA LEU A 307 -5.26 3.56 18.76
C LEU A 307 -5.61 2.07 18.97
N ALA A 308 -6.82 1.76 19.43
CA ALA A 308 -7.29 0.38 19.59
C ALA A 308 -7.32 -0.36 18.24
N ASN A 309 -7.79 0.29 17.17
CA ASN A 309 -7.77 -0.27 15.82
C ASN A 309 -6.34 -0.51 15.31
N TYR A 310 -5.41 0.41 15.61
CA TYR A 310 -3.98 0.21 15.30
C TYR A 310 -3.41 -1.00 16.05
N VAL A 311 -3.69 -1.13 17.35
CA VAL A 311 -3.23 -2.27 18.17
C VAL A 311 -3.82 -3.57 17.64
N ARG A 312 -5.12 -3.61 17.36
CA ARG A 312 -5.82 -4.79 16.82
C ARG A 312 -5.21 -5.25 15.48
N GLY A 313 -5.05 -4.32 14.54
CA GLY A 313 -4.40 -4.59 13.26
C GLY A 313 -2.91 -4.99 13.41
N GLY A 314 -2.23 -4.40 14.39
CA GLY A 314 -0.85 -4.73 14.73
C GLY A 314 -0.68 -6.15 15.30
N ILE A 315 -1.61 -6.60 16.16
CA ILE A 315 -1.62 -7.98 16.67
C ILE A 315 -1.75 -8.96 15.51
N GLU A 316 -2.68 -8.73 14.60
CA GLU A 316 -2.89 -9.59 13.43
C GLU A 316 -1.64 -9.64 12.53
N LEU A 317 -0.99 -8.50 12.29
CA LEU A 317 0.23 -8.41 11.46
C LEU A 317 1.44 -9.06 12.12
N ALA A 318 1.62 -8.86 13.42
CA ALA A 318 2.72 -9.45 14.18
C ALA A 318 2.53 -10.97 14.36
N GLY A 319 1.27 -11.43 14.42
CA GLY A 319 0.94 -12.83 14.66
C GLY A 319 1.60 -13.37 15.93
N PRO A 320 2.33 -14.51 15.87
CA PRO A 320 2.99 -15.09 17.04
C PRO A 320 4.08 -14.20 17.65
N ARG A 321 4.51 -13.13 16.99
CA ARG A 321 5.52 -12.17 17.50
C ARG A 321 4.89 -11.04 18.32
N ALA A 322 3.55 -10.94 18.36
CA ALA A 322 2.88 -9.94 19.16
C ALA A 322 3.22 -10.11 20.64
N PRO A 323 3.46 -9.01 21.39
CA PRO A 323 3.74 -9.08 22.82
C PRO A 323 2.56 -9.73 23.57
N ALA A 324 2.82 -10.60 24.54
CA ALA A 324 1.76 -11.25 25.32
C ALA A 324 0.87 -10.21 26.06
N ALA A 325 1.46 -9.12 26.55
CA ALA A 325 0.76 -8.08 27.27
C ALA A 325 -0.07 -7.13 26.36
N ILE A 326 -0.01 -7.27 25.02
CA ILE A 326 -0.69 -6.33 24.13
C ILE A 326 -2.21 -6.51 24.13
N GLY A 327 -2.69 -7.71 24.46
CA GLY A 327 -4.11 -7.98 24.67
C GLY A 327 -4.69 -7.18 25.84
N ASP A 328 -3.93 -7.05 26.94
CA ASP A 328 -4.34 -6.25 28.11
C ASP A 328 -4.38 -4.75 27.74
N VAL A 329 -3.44 -4.29 26.94
CA VAL A 329 -3.43 -2.92 26.39
C VAL A 329 -4.66 -2.64 25.55
N LEU A 330 -5.06 -3.59 24.69
CA LEU A 330 -6.26 -3.46 23.87
C LEU A 330 -7.51 -3.37 24.76
N LEU A 331 -7.60 -4.23 25.76
CA LEU A 331 -8.71 -4.23 26.73
C LEU A 331 -8.76 -2.91 27.52
N GLU A 332 -7.62 -2.39 27.93
CA GLU A 332 -7.50 -1.10 28.62
C GLU A 332 -7.95 0.07 27.74
N LEU A 333 -7.59 0.08 26.46
CA LEU A 333 -8.04 1.08 25.49
C LEU A 333 -9.57 1.03 25.29
N GLU A 334 -10.17 -0.15 25.33
CA GLU A 334 -11.60 -0.35 25.09
C GLU A 334 -12.46 -0.07 26.33
N GLN A 335 -11.97 -0.35 27.52
CA GLN A 335 -12.78 -0.39 28.75
C GLN A 335 -12.37 0.64 29.82
N SER A 336 -11.19 1.23 29.73
CA SER A 336 -10.66 2.02 30.85
C SER A 336 -11.23 3.44 30.90
N SER A 337 -11.64 3.85 32.11
CA SER A 337 -11.94 5.23 32.50
C SER A 337 -10.75 5.92 33.23
N ALA A 338 -9.55 5.33 33.18
CA ALA A 338 -8.41 5.80 33.97
C ALA A 338 -7.70 7.05 33.37
N VAL A 339 -8.15 7.51 32.21
CA VAL A 339 -7.55 8.66 31.49
C VAL A 339 -8.70 9.59 31.08
N ASP A 340 -8.60 10.85 31.47
CA ASP A 340 -9.67 11.84 31.31
C ASP A 340 -9.47 12.75 30.09
N THR A 341 -8.28 12.77 29.49
CA THR A 341 -7.97 13.61 28.33
C THR A 341 -7.21 12.86 27.23
N ALA A 342 -7.32 13.35 25.99
CA ALA A 342 -6.56 12.79 24.87
C ALA A 342 -5.04 12.90 25.07
N ASP A 343 -4.56 13.99 25.67
CA ASP A 343 -3.14 14.21 25.94
C ASP A 343 -2.60 13.22 26.99
N GLU A 344 -3.39 12.92 28.03
CA GLU A 344 -3.03 11.88 29.00
C GLU A 344 -2.98 10.51 28.35
N LEU A 345 -3.94 10.17 27.46
CA LEU A 345 -3.93 8.92 26.70
C LEU A 345 -2.70 8.80 25.81
N LEU A 346 -2.36 9.85 25.08
CA LEU A 346 -1.18 9.87 24.22
C LEU A 346 0.11 9.76 25.04
N ASN A 347 0.16 10.40 26.20
CA ASN A 347 1.29 10.29 27.12
C ASN A 347 1.41 8.90 27.76
N TRP A 348 0.30 8.28 28.15
CA TRP A 348 0.25 6.90 28.59
C TRP A 348 0.77 5.95 27.50
N ALA A 349 0.30 6.12 26.27
CA ALA A 349 0.72 5.30 25.13
C ALA A 349 2.23 5.44 24.82
N ARG A 350 2.81 6.66 24.98
CA ARG A 350 4.27 6.88 24.85
C ARG A 350 5.09 6.09 25.86
N ASN A 351 4.54 5.81 27.04
CA ASN A 351 5.23 5.10 28.10
C ASN A 351 4.85 3.60 28.18
N CYS A 352 3.97 3.13 27.29
CA CYS A 352 3.51 1.75 27.29
C CYS A 352 4.53 0.81 26.61
N GLU A 353 5.20 -0.04 27.40
CA GLU A 353 6.22 -0.97 26.90
C GLU A 353 5.68 -1.94 25.86
N ALA A 354 4.45 -2.45 26.04
CA ALA A 354 3.83 -3.36 25.10
C ALA A 354 3.58 -2.71 23.73
N LEU A 355 3.21 -1.41 23.70
CA LEU A 355 3.07 -0.66 22.45
C LEU A 355 4.42 -0.44 21.77
N HIS A 356 5.49 -0.17 22.52
CA HIS A 356 6.85 -0.08 21.97
C HIS A 356 7.27 -1.41 21.35
N THR A 357 7.00 -2.52 22.03
CA THR A 357 7.33 -3.85 21.53
C THR A 357 6.51 -4.18 20.28
N LEU A 358 5.21 -3.88 20.25
CA LEU A 358 4.37 -4.07 19.07
C LEU A 358 4.85 -3.19 17.91
N ALA A 359 5.11 -1.91 18.17
CA ALA A 359 5.62 -0.99 17.15
C ALA A 359 6.95 -1.49 16.56
N ALA A 360 7.86 -1.97 17.40
CA ALA A 360 9.12 -2.58 16.95
C ALA A 360 8.88 -3.84 16.11
N CYS A 361 7.93 -4.70 16.48
CA CYS A 361 7.52 -5.85 15.65
C CYS A 361 6.99 -5.45 14.28
N LEU A 362 6.36 -4.28 14.19
CA LEU A 362 5.83 -3.67 12.97
C LEU A 362 6.85 -2.74 12.29
N GLN A 363 8.08 -2.69 12.81
CA GLN A 363 9.18 -1.87 12.30
C GLN A 363 8.83 -0.35 12.22
N THR A 364 8.12 0.13 13.22
CA THR A 364 7.77 1.55 13.41
C THR A 364 8.12 1.98 14.84
N SER A 365 7.91 3.26 15.17
CA SER A 365 8.03 3.77 16.53
C SER A 365 6.67 4.17 17.10
N VAL A 366 6.54 4.15 18.42
CA VAL A 366 5.31 4.64 19.09
C VAL A 366 5.04 6.09 18.72
N GLU A 367 6.05 6.95 18.61
CA GLU A 367 5.87 8.34 18.18
C GLU A 367 5.27 8.46 16.77
N GLN A 368 5.73 7.65 15.83
CA GLN A 368 5.14 7.60 14.48
C GLN A 368 3.69 7.14 14.50
N VAL A 369 3.38 6.15 15.34
CA VAL A 369 2.00 5.67 15.54
C VAL A 369 1.13 6.79 16.10
N LEU A 370 1.57 7.44 17.17
CA LEU A 370 0.79 8.49 17.81
C LEU A 370 0.61 9.72 16.91
N HIS A 371 1.62 10.07 16.11
CA HIS A 371 1.49 11.12 15.12
C HIS A 371 0.37 10.79 14.10
N ARG A 372 0.31 9.55 13.63
CA ARG A 372 -0.75 9.09 12.73
C ARG A 372 -2.12 9.06 13.41
N VAL A 373 -2.18 8.64 14.68
CA VAL A 373 -3.42 8.66 15.47
C VAL A 373 -3.97 10.07 15.57
N VAL A 374 -3.14 11.05 15.91
CA VAL A 374 -3.54 12.46 16.02
C VAL A 374 -4.03 13.00 14.68
N ALA A 375 -3.28 12.78 13.60
CA ALA A 375 -3.67 13.22 12.26
C ALA A 375 -5.00 12.61 11.82
N SER A 376 -5.21 11.33 12.11
CA SER A 376 -6.45 10.62 11.83
C SER A 376 -7.64 11.19 12.60
N VAL A 377 -7.44 11.48 13.89
CA VAL A 377 -8.46 12.07 14.76
C VAL A 377 -8.82 13.46 14.28
N ASP A 378 -7.83 14.29 13.90
CA ASP A 378 -8.07 15.63 13.38
C ASP A 378 -8.93 15.60 12.11
N VAL A 379 -8.67 14.66 11.20
CA VAL A 379 -9.50 14.44 9.99
C VAL A 379 -10.91 13.98 10.37
N MET A 380 -11.05 13.03 11.29
CA MET A 380 -12.37 12.53 11.72
C MET A 380 -13.20 13.62 12.40
N LEU A 381 -12.57 14.51 13.19
CA LEU A 381 -13.24 15.66 13.80
C LEU A 381 -13.71 16.65 12.75
N ILE A 382 -12.87 16.96 11.76
CA ILE A 382 -13.22 17.85 10.64
C ILE A 382 -14.37 17.25 9.84
N GLU A 383 -14.33 15.95 9.58
CA GLU A 383 -15.36 15.19 8.87
C GLU A 383 -16.70 15.23 9.61
N HIS A 384 -16.68 15.01 10.91
CA HIS A 384 -17.90 14.98 11.72
C HIS A 384 -18.58 16.35 11.80
N VAL A 385 -17.83 17.42 12.05
CA VAL A 385 -18.36 18.77 12.20
C VAL A 385 -18.85 19.36 10.86
N GLY A 386 -18.27 18.97 9.73
CA GLY A 386 -18.50 19.60 8.43
C GLY A 386 -19.36 18.83 7.44
N SER A 387 -19.63 17.54 7.65
CA SER A 387 -20.18 16.70 6.59
C SER A 387 -21.69 16.51 6.64
N THR A 388 -22.43 17.42 6.06
CA THR A 388 -23.77 17.08 5.51
C THR A 388 -23.54 16.47 4.13
N LEU A 389 -23.78 15.16 4.00
CA LEU A 389 -23.67 14.49 2.71
C LEU A 389 -24.88 14.81 1.86
N GLU A 390 -24.67 15.59 0.81
CA GLU A 390 -25.73 15.88 -0.17
C GLU A 390 -25.85 14.72 -1.16
N ARG A 391 -27.00 14.64 -1.80
CA ARG A 391 -27.31 13.57 -2.73
C ARG A 391 -26.66 13.81 -4.10
N LEU A 392 -25.92 12.82 -4.60
CA LEU A 392 -25.50 12.77 -6.00
C LEU A 392 -26.72 12.70 -6.92
N SER A 393 -26.72 13.48 -8.00
CA SER A 393 -27.80 13.53 -8.97
C SER A 393 -27.68 12.47 -10.05
N ALA A 394 -26.45 12.05 -10.39
CA ALA A 394 -26.13 11.03 -11.39
C ALA A 394 -25.13 10.00 -10.84
N GLY A 395 -24.75 9.03 -11.68
CA GLY A 395 -23.74 8.02 -11.37
C GLY A 395 -24.22 6.84 -10.52
N VAL A 396 -23.38 5.82 -10.48
CA VAL A 396 -23.58 4.60 -9.71
C VAL A 396 -22.78 4.69 -8.40
N VAL A 397 -23.47 4.49 -7.28
CA VAL A 397 -22.82 4.35 -5.98
C VAL A 397 -22.76 2.85 -5.62
N GLN A 398 -21.56 2.31 -5.53
CA GLN A 398 -21.31 0.91 -5.18
C GLN A 398 -20.70 0.82 -3.80
N VAL A 399 -21.39 0.16 -2.86
CA VAL A 399 -20.88 -0.08 -1.52
C VAL A 399 -20.35 -1.51 -1.42
N PHE A 400 -19.09 -1.66 -1.06
CA PHE A 400 -18.46 -2.94 -0.77
C PHE A 400 -18.44 -3.12 0.74
N VAL A 401 -19.16 -4.11 1.24
CA VAL A 401 -19.40 -4.34 2.68
C VAL A 401 -18.63 -5.58 3.10
N ALA A 402 -17.84 -5.49 4.16
CA ALA A 402 -17.19 -6.65 4.74
C ALA A 402 -18.25 -7.65 5.28
N GLU A 403 -18.10 -8.96 5.03
CA GLU A 403 -19.04 -9.98 5.47
C GLU A 403 -19.20 -10.02 7.00
N GLU A 404 -18.09 -9.76 7.72
CA GLU A 404 -18.07 -9.71 9.18
C GLU A 404 -18.48 -8.34 9.75
N ASN A 405 -18.99 -7.41 8.92
CA ASN A 405 -19.47 -6.12 9.38
C ASN A 405 -20.74 -6.34 10.23
N PRO A 406 -20.79 -5.84 11.49
CA PRO A 406 -21.87 -6.11 12.43
C PRO A 406 -23.17 -5.35 12.16
N TRP A 407 -23.18 -4.41 11.22
CA TRP A 407 -24.34 -3.55 10.97
C TRP A 407 -25.43 -4.28 10.19
N GLU A 408 -26.68 -4.09 10.61
CA GLU A 408 -27.84 -4.72 9.98
C GLU A 408 -28.18 -4.11 8.61
N ASP A 409 -27.96 -2.79 8.43
CA ASP A 409 -28.20 -2.12 7.15
C ASP A 409 -27.16 -2.52 6.11
N PRO A 410 -27.54 -3.27 5.06
CA PRO A 410 -26.61 -3.72 4.02
C PRO A 410 -26.03 -2.56 3.20
N THR A 411 -26.62 -1.37 3.27
CA THR A 411 -26.13 -0.17 2.56
C THR A 411 -25.21 0.68 3.41
N LEU A 412 -24.98 0.33 4.68
CA LEU A 412 -24.23 1.14 5.66
C LEU A 412 -24.71 2.60 5.72
N GLY A 413 -26.04 2.83 5.65
CA GLY A 413 -26.66 4.16 5.67
C GLY A 413 -26.68 4.90 4.33
N TRP A 414 -25.91 4.45 3.33
CA TRP A 414 -25.86 5.11 2.01
C TRP A 414 -27.20 5.07 1.26
N GLY A 415 -28.06 4.08 1.56
CA GLY A 415 -29.42 4.02 1.05
C GLY A 415 -30.26 5.25 1.40
N GLY A 416 -30.07 5.82 2.60
CA GLY A 416 -30.68 7.07 3.02
C GLY A 416 -30.18 8.30 2.26
N VAL A 417 -28.90 8.35 1.96
CA VAL A 417 -28.25 9.45 1.24
C VAL A 417 -28.52 9.38 -0.26
N CYS A 418 -28.30 8.22 -0.89
CA CYS A 418 -28.31 8.08 -2.36
C CYS A 418 -29.62 7.48 -2.90
N GLY A 419 -30.49 6.97 -2.04
CA GLY A 419 -31.74 6.30 -2.42
C GLY A 419 -31.50 5.00 -3.18
N LYS A 420 -32.33 4.70 -4.18
CA LYS A 420 -32.28 3.43 -4.95
C LYS A 420 -31.06 3.25 -5.85
N ARG A 421 -30.14 4.22 -5.91
CA ARG A 421 -28.93 4.15 -6.76
C ARG A 421 -27.77 3.41 -6.10
N VAL A 422 -27.90 3.04 -4.84
CA VAL A 422 -26.89 2.26 -4.11
C VAL A 422 -26.98 0.81 -4.53
N ARG A 423 -25.87 0.29 -5.01
CA ARG A 423 -25.64 -1.14 -5.19
C ARG A 423 -24.72 -1.61 -4.07
N THR A 424 -24.96 -2.79 -3.53
CA THR A 424 -24.13 -3.36 -2.46
C THR A 424 -23.58 -4.71 -2.87
N VAL A 425 -22.32 -4.96 -2.48
CA VAL A 425 -21.65 -6.26 -2.64
C VAL A 425 -20.99 -6.61 -1.32
N ARG A 426 -21.18 -7.83 -0.85
CA ARG A 426 -20.45 -8.35 0.31
C ARG A 426 -19.11 -8.93 -0.13
N VAL A 427 -18.06 -8.61 0.65
CA VAL A 427 -16.69 -9.05 0.41
C VAL A 427 -16.21 -9.80 1.66
N PRO A 428 -15.56 -10.96 1.51
CA PRO A 428 -15.06 -11.73 2.64
C PRO A 428 -14.15 -10.93 3.57
N GLY A 429 -14.18 -11.28 4.86
CA GLY A 429 -13.38 -10.66 5.91
C GLY A 429 -14.09 -9.54 6.66
N ASN A 430 -13.33 -8.80 7.46
CA ASN A 430 -13.78 -7.65 8.25
C ASN A 430 -13.13 -6.34 7.76
N HIS A 431 -13.48 -5.23 8.41
CA HIS A 431 -12.95 -3.90 8.06
C HIS A 431 -11.42 -3.86 7.85
N ASN A 432 -10.65 -4.56 8.66
CA ASN A 432 -9.19 -4.53 8.60
C ASN A 432 -8.58 -5.58 7.67
N THR A 433 -9.30 -6.66 7.37
CA THR A 433 -8.77 -7.79 6.59
C THR A 433 -9.22 -7.78 5.13
N LEU A 434 -10.30 -7.07 4.77
CA LEU A 434 -10.81 -7.04 3.40
C LEU A 434 -9.79 -6.48 2.38
N MET A 435 -8.83 -5.67 2.84
CA MET A 435 -7.72 -5.15 2.02
C MET A 435 -6.49 -6.05 1.97
N ARG A 436 -6.58 -7.27 2.50
CA ARG A 436 -5.48 -8.25 2.56
C ARG A 436 -5.81 -9.50 1.75
N HIS A 437 -4.76 -10.21 1.31
CA HIS A 437 -4.96 -11.54 0.74
C HIS A 437 -5.57 -12.51 1.77
N PRO A 438 -6.52 -13.37 1.35
CA PRO A 438 -7.03 -13.52 -0.04
C PRO A 438 -8.19 -12.56 -0.37
N HIS A 439 -8.73 -11.80 0.57
CA HIS A 439 -9.98 -11.06 0.44
C HIS A 439 -9.89 -9.93 -0.59
N ILE A 440 -8.73 -9.26 -0.69
CA ILE A 440 -8.49 -8.18 -1.66
C ILE A 440 -8.63 -8.63 -3.12
N GLU A 441 -8.40 -9.92 -3.40
CA GLU A 441 -8.61 -10.49 -4.74
C GLU A 441 -10.09 -10.52 -5.11
N VAL A 442 -10.96 -10.86 -4.14
CA VAL A 442 -12.41 -10.87 -4.32
C VAL A 442 -12.90 -9.44 -4.49
N LEU A 443 -12.49 -8.51 -3.60
CA LEU A 443 -12.81 -7.09 -3.71
C LEU A 443 -12.40 -6.53 -5.08
N GLY A 444 -11.20 -6.82 -5.53
CA GLY A 444 -10.68 -6.33 -6.82
C GLY A 444 -11.48 -6.86 -8.01
N LYS A 445 -11.92 -8.12 -7.99
CA LYS A 445 -12.78 -8.72 -9.01
C LYS A 445 -14.15 -8.06 -9.04
N GLU A 446 -14.78 -7.90 -7.88
CA GLU A 446 -16.09 -7.24 -7.74
C GLU A 446 -16.04 -5.78 -8.21
N LEU A 447 -14.99 -5.06 -7.83
CA LEU A 447 -14.76 -3.68 -8.30
C LEU A 447 -14.55 -3.64 -9.82
N ALA A 448 -13.75 -4.55 -10.38
CA ALA A 448 -13.54 -4.62 -11.82
C ALA A 448 -14.85 -4.90 -12.57
N GLN A 449 -15.69 -5.79 -12.04
CA GLN A 449 -17.01 -6.10 -12.62
C GLN A 449 -17.95 -4.89 -12.55
N ALA A 450 -17.98 -4.17 -11.41
CA ALA A 450 -18.78 -2.96 -11.26
C ALA A 450 -18.37 -1.87 -12.27
N LEU A 451 -17.07 -1.70 -12.48
CA LEU A 451 -16.53 -0.72 -13.43
C LEU A 451 -16.77 -1.11 -14.89
N LEU A 452 -16.77 -2.41 -15.24
CA LEU A 452 -17.10 -2.90 -16.58
C LEU A 452 -18.58 -2.72 -16.92
N SER A 453 -19.47 -2.90 -15.95
CA SER A 453 -20.91 -2.74 -16.16
C SER A 453 -21.33 -1.31 -16.54
N LEU A 454 -20.48 -0.30 -16.25
CA LEU A 454 -20.73 1.10 -16.64
C LEU A 454 -20.65 1.30 -18.16
N SER A 455 -19.79 0.56 -18.84
CA SER A 455 -19.66 0.65 -20.31
C SER A 455 -20.87 0.08 -21.06
N ASP A 456 -21.56 -0.90 -20.47
CA ASP A 456 -22.73 -1.54 -21.09
C ASP A 456 -23.99 -0.66 -20.91
N ASP A 457 -24.15 0.00 -19.77
CA ASP A 457 -25.26 0.95 -19.53
C ASP A 457 -25.16 2.22 -20.39
N SER A 458 -23.94 2.69 -20.72
CA SER A 458 -23.73 3.86 -21.58
C SER A 458 -24.06 3.56 -23.06
N SER A 459 -23.87 2.34 -23.53
CA SER A 459 -24.24 1.93 -24.89
C SER A 459 -25.76 1.78 -25.07
N ALA A 460 -26.48 1.40 -24.01
CA ALA A 460 -27.94 1.31 -24.04
C ALA A 460 -28.63 2.69 -24.07
N THR A 461 -28.03 3.71 -23.45
CA THR A 461 -28.58 5.09 -23.42
C THR A 461 -28.30 5.83 -24.73
N ALA A 462 -27.22 5.53 -25.44
CA ALA A 462 -26.89 6.15 -26.72
C ALA A 462 -27.79 5.70 -27.88
N VAL A 463 -28.41 4.52 -27.78
CA VAL A 463 -29.33 3.98 -28.79
C VAL A 463 -30.74 4.60 -28.68
N ALA A 464 -31.11 5.22 -27.55
CA ALA A 464 -32.42 5.80 -27.31
C ALA A 464 -32.62 7.22 -27.87
N PHE A 465 -31.58 7.86 -28.41
CA PHE A 465 -31.63 9.24 -28.97
C PHE A 465 -31.56 9.33 -30.50
N HIS A 466 -31.76 8.23 -31.22
CA HIS A 466 -31.93 8.29 -32.68
C HIS A 466 -33.32 7.78 -33.06
N ASP A 467 -34.35 8.60 -32.80
CA ASP A 467 -35.63 8.51 -33.51
C ASP A 467 -35.62 9.57 -34.63
N PRO A 468 -35.65 9.18 -35.90
CA PRO A 468 -35.58 10.13 -37.03
C PRO A 468 -36.94 10.70 -37.40
N ARG A 469 -37.74 11.12 -36.43
CA ARG A 469 -39.02 11.79 -36.67
C ARG A 469 -39.26 12.95 -35.71
N TYR A 470 -38.42 13.98 -35.82
CA TYR A 470 -38.78 15.39 -35.58
C TYR A 470 -37.73 16.27 -36.21
#